data_53d6a506282d7ea7c861e84ca2eb6306
#
_entry.id   53d6a506282d7ea7c861e84ca2eb6306
#
_cell.length_a   1.000
_cell.length_b   1.000
_cell.length_c   1.000
_cell.angle_alpha   90.00
_cell.angle_beta   90.00
_cell.angle_gamma   90.00
#
_symmetry.space_group_name_H-M   'P 1'
#
loop_
_entity.id
_entity.type
_entity.pdbx_description
1 polymer ?
#
loop_
_entity_poly.entity_id
_entity_poly.type
_entity_poly.pdbx_seq_one_letter_code
_entity_poly.pdbx_strand_id
1 'polypeptide(L)'
;MSLLLLFSCTKKNKENVDNAVSENTEIRVYNFDQLESFLSSNSDKTLVVNFWATWCKPCIKELPYFEAAQTKYKDNIRVILVSLDFPEKLESQLIPFIKENAIQSQVVLLDDPHENEWIPKVDSTWSGAIPATLIIKGAKRIFYEKSFTQEELEEEIVKFKNI
;
A
#
# COMPACT_ATOMS: atom_id res chain seq x y z
N MET A 1 75.19 -4.59 -4.98
CA MET A 1 74.05 -3.69 -4.81
C MET A 1 72.85 -4.43 -5.42
N SER A 2 72.03 -5.04 -4.56
CA SER A 2 70.88 -5.84 -4.98
C SER A 2 69.61 -5.09 -4.60
N LEU A 3 68.83 -4.66 -5.60
CA LEU A 3 67.62 -3.85 -5.44
C LEU A 3 66.39 -4.81 -5.41
N LEU A 4 65.84 -4.98 -4.18
CA LEU A 4 64.62 -5.73 -3.96
C LEU A 4 63.41 -4.85 -4.31
N LEU A 5 62.69 -5.19 -5.37
CA LEU A 5 61.39 -4.60 -5.72
C LEU A 5 60.31 -5.33 -4.94
N LEU A 6 59.67 -4.66 -3.98
CA LEU A 6 58.48 -5.13 -3.27
C LEU A 6 57.24 -4.88 -4.15
N PHE A 7 56.65 -5.94 -4.69
CA PHE A 7 55.33 -5.88 -5.30
C PHE A 7 54.27 -5.84 -4.20
N SER A 8 53.61 -4.69 -4.04
CA SER A 8 52.44 -4.51 -3.19
C SER A 8 51.19 -4.97 -3.98
N CYS A 9 50.66 -6.12 -3.62
CA CYS A 9 49.34 -6.58 -4.12
C CYS A 9 48.23 -5.84 -3.40
N THR A 10 47.63 -4.85 -4.07
CA THR A 10 46.41 -4.20 -3.62
C THR A 10 45.24 -5.15 -3.88
N LYS A 11 44.70 -5.79 -2.85
CA LYS A 11 43.42 -6.51 -2.90
C LYS A 11 42.31 -5.51 -3.17
N LYS A 12 41.72 -5.53 -4.37
CA LYS A 12 40.43 -4.92 -4.66
C LYS A 12 39.36 -5.63 -3.84
N ASN A 13 38.86 -4.98 -2.81
CA ASN A 13 37.59 -5.36 -2.20
C ASN A 13 36.48 -5.15 -3.23
N LYS A 14 35.89 -6.25 -3.69
CA LYS A 14 34.58 -6.23 -4.29
C LYS A 14 33.58 -5.92 -3.16
N GLU A 15 33.12 -4.68 -3.10
CA GLU A 15 31.91 -4.37 -2.35
C GLU A 15 30.75 -5.10 -3.04
N ASN A 16 30.29 -6.16 -2.39
CA ASN A 16 28.99 -6.72 -2.66
C ASN A 16 27.97 -5.65 -2.28
N VAL A 17 27.38 -5.03 -3.30
CA VAL A 17 26.13 -4.29 -3.14
C VAL A 17 25.06 -5.37 -3.07
N ASP A 18 24.95 -6.02 -1.92
CA ASP A 18 23.75 -6.75 -1.56
C ASP A 18 22.64 -5.70 -1.45
N ASN A 19 21.80 -5.68 -2.47
CA ASN A 19 20.53 -5.01 -2.46
C ASN A 19 19.70 -5.67 -1.34
N ALA A 20 19.85 -5.17 -0.12
CA ALA A 20 19.00 -5.53 0.99
C ALA A 20 17.60 -5.01 0.67
N VAL A 21 16.77 -5.88 0.09
CA VAL A 21 15.32 -5.78 0.21
C VAL A 21 15.07 -5.75 1.72
N SER A 22 14.65 -4.59 2.22
CA SER A 22 14.36 -4.40 3.64
C SER A 22 13.26 -5.38 4.06
N GLU A 23 13.65 -6.45 4.76
CA GLU A 23 12.75 -7.47 5.31
C GLU A 23 11.92 -6.97 6.49
N ASN A 24 11.76 -5.68 6.65
CA ASN A 24 10.95 -5.13 7.74
C ASN A 24 9.61 -4.64 7.19
N THR A 25 8.73 -5.58 6.82
CA THR A 25 7.33 -5.27 6.55
C THR A 25 6.60 -5.11 7.90
N GLU A 26 6.93 -4.05 8.63
CA GLU A 26 6.18 -3.65 9.81
C GLU A 26 4.84 -3.06 9.34
N ILE A 27 3.76 -3.85 9.47
CA ILE A 27 2.41 -3.38 9.20
C ILE A 27 1.96 -2.52 10.38
N ARG A 28 1.70 -1.24 10.12
CA ARG A 28 1.18 -0.34 11.14
C ARG A 28 -0.30 -0.63 11.38
N VAL A 29 -0.65 -0.71 12.65
CA VAL A 29 -2.04 -0.84 13.11
C VAL A 29 -2.52 0.54 13.51
N TYR A 30 -3.66 0.97 12.99
CA TYR A 30 -4.27 2.27 13.24
C TYR A 30 -5.71 2.12 13.71
N ASN A 31 -6.14 2.95 14.65
CA ASN A 31 -7.55 3.31 14.76
C ASN A 31 -7.92 4.30 13.64
N PHE A 32 -9.19 4.65 13.50
CA PHE A 32 -9.63 5.50 12.40
C PHE A 32 -9.04 6.91 12.43
N ASP A 33 -8.94 7.56 13.59
CA ASP A 33 -8.38 8.92 13.69
C ASP A 33 -6.88 8.94 13.31
N GLN A 34 -6.14 7.87 13.64
CA GLN A 34 -4.75 7.69 13.23
C GLN A 34 -4.64 7.43 11.72
N LEU A 35 -5.55 6.62 11.14
CA LEU A 35 -5.61 6.39 9.70
C LEU A 35 -5.91 7.69 8.95
N GLU A 36 -6.90 8.47 9.39
CA GLU A 36 -7.24 9.76 8.79
C GLU A 36 -6.05 10.73 8.82
N SER A 37 -5.34 10.82 9.95
CA SER A 37 -4.12 11.62 10.09
C SER A 37 -3.01 11.13 9.14
N PHE A 38 -2.82 9.82 9.04
CA PHE A 38 -1.85 9.21 8.12
C PHE A 38 -2.20 9.51 6.65
N LEU A 39 -3.46 9.37 6.23
CA LEU A 39 -3.89 9.70 4.87
C LEU A 39 -3.67 11.19 4.57
N SER A 40 -4.00 12.07 5.51
CA SER A 40 -3.83 13.53 5.37
C SER A 40 -2.35 13.92 5.21
N SER A 41 -1.44 13.26 5.93
CA SER A 41 0.01 13.52 5.85
C SER A 41 0.65 13.03 4.54
N ASN A 42 -0.04 12.19 3.76
CA ASN A 42 0.42 11.64 2.48
C ASN A 42 -0.26 12.30 1.26
N SER A 43 -0.76 13.52 1.38
CA SER A 43 -1.58 14.20 0.37
C SER A 43 -0.81 14.85 -0.80
N ASP A 44 0.51 14.67 -0.88
CA ASP A 44 1.37 15.16 -1.98
C ASP A 44 0.98 14.55 -3.34
N LYS A 45 0.52 13.29 -3.33
CA LYS A 45 0.04 12.54 -4.50
C LYS A 45 -1.47 12.30 -4.42
N THR A 46 -2.05 11.80 -5.52
CA THR A 46 -3.39 11.22 -5.46
C THR A 46 -3.32 9.94 -4.66
N LEU A 47 -4.10 9.85 -3.58
CA LEU A 47 -4.23 8.61 -2.81
C LEU A 47 -5.30 7.73 -3.42
N VAL A 48 -4.98 6.45 -3.60
CA VAL A 48 -5.91 5.40 -3.97
C VAL A 48 -5.96 4.43 -2.79
N VAL A 49 -6.98 4.61 -1.96
CA VAL A 49 -7.16 3.88 -0.69
C VAL A 49 -8.16 2.76 -0.93
N ASN A 50 -7.72 1.50 -0.82
CA ASN A 50 -8.59 0.34 -0.98
C ASN A 50 -8.77 -0.35 0.38
N PHE A 51 -10.03 -0.52 0.78
CA PHE A 51 -10.44 -1.26 1.98
C PHE A 51 -10.70 -2.72 1.57
N TRP A 52 -9.97 -3.65 2.19
CA TRP A 52 -9.94 -5.05 1.82
C TRP A 52 -9.68 -5.97 3.02
N ALA A 53 -9.73 -7.28 2.83
CA ALA A 53 -9.28 -8.25 3.82
C ALA A 53 -8.85 -9.57 3.15
N THR A 54 -8.02 -10.36 3.82
CA THR A 54 -7.51 -11.64 3.32
C THR A 54 -8.61 -12.71 3.16
N TRP A 55 -9.73 -12.58 3.83
CA TRP A 55 -10.91 -13.45 3.71
C TRP A 55 -11.90 -12.97 2.64
N CYS A 56 -11.70 -11.79 2.06
CA CYS A 56 -12.58 -11.19 1.04
C CYS A 56 -12.14 -11.62 -0.37
N LYS A 57 -12.76 -12.65 -0.93
CA LYS A 57 -12.42 -13.19 -2.26
C LYS A 57 -12.46 -12.15 -3.39
N PRO A 58 -13.51 -11.29 -3.52
CA PRO A 58 -13.50 -10.25 -4.56
C PRO A 58 -12.40 -9.21 -4.36
N CYS A 59 -12.05 -8.88 -3.09
CA CYS A 59 -10.94 -7.98 -2.80
C CYS A 59 -9.60 -8.55 -3.31
N ILE A 60 -9.31 -9.80 -2.97
CA ILE A 60 -8.06 -10.48 -3.37
C ILE A 60 -7.92 -10.50 -4.91
N LYS A 61 -9.02 -10.69 -5.62
CA LYS A 61 -9.03 -10.75 -7.08
C LYS A 61 -8.59 -9.44 -7.73
N GLU A 62 -8.89 -8.30 -7.11
CA GLU A 62 -8.56 -6.97 -7.67
C GLU A 62 -7.21 -6.42 -7.19
N LEU A 63 -6.58 -6.95 -6.12
CA LEU A 63 -5.30 -6.45 -5.62
C LEU A 63 -4.22 -6.33 -6.71
N PRO A 64 -4.06 -7.28 -7.66
CA PRO A 64 -3.10 -7.13 -8.74
C PRO A 64 -3.30 -5.88 -9.61
N TYR A 65 -4.53 -5.38 -9.73
CA TYR A 65 -4.83 -4.16 -10.50
C TYR A 65 -4.34 -2.90 -9.77
N PHE A 66 -4.44 -2.89 -8.43
CA PHE A 66 -3.88 -1.82 -7.60
C PHE A 66 -2.35 -1.81 -7.64
N GLU A 67 -1.70 -2.98 -7.59
CA GLU A 67 -0.25 -3.12 -7.74
C GLU A 67 0.24 -2.64 -9.12
N ALA A 68 -0.48 -3.01 -10.19
CA ALA A 68 -0.19 -2.55 -11.54
C ALA A 68 -0.37 -1.02 -11.65
N ALA A 69 -1.43 -0.45 -11.07
CA ALA A 69 -1.67 0.98 -11.04
C ALA A 69 -0.58 1.73 -10.24
N GLN A 70 -0.17 1.21 -9.06
CA GLN A 70 0.93 1.76 -8.26
C GLN A 70 2.23 1.81 -9.07
N THR A 71 2.55 0.76 -9.79
CA THR A 71 3.76 0.69 -10.64
C THR A 71 3.69 1.66 -11.82
N LYS A 72 2.57 1.66 -12.54
CA LYS A 72 2.37 2.46 -13.75
C LYS A 72 2.31 3.97 -13.47
N TYR A 73 1.73 4.37 -12.34
CA TYR A 73 1.47 5.76 -11.99
C TYR A 73 2.22 6.23 -10.75
N LYS A 74 3.31 5.57 -10.37
CA LYS A 74 4.09 5.79 -9.12
C LYS A 74 4.45 7.24 -8.82
N ASP A 75 4.61 8.08 -9.84
CA ASP A 75 4.98 9.49 -9.68
C ASP A 75 3.77 10.37 -9.33
N ASN A 76 2.55 9.93 -9.64
CA ASN A 76 1.32 10.70 -9.51
C ASN A 76 0.39 10.18 -8.41
N ILE A 77 0.41 8.87 -8.13
CA ILE A 77 -0.46 8.24 -7.15
C ILE A 77 0.33 7.56 -6.05
N ARG A 78 -0.37 7.27 -4.96
CA ARG A 78 0.06 6.34 -3.91
C ARG A 78 -1.11 5.41 -3.58
N VAL A 79 -0.91 4.12 -3.78
CA VAL A 79 -1.87 3.10 -3.36
C VAL A 79 -1.63 2.79 -1.88
N ILE A 80 -2.70 2.77 -1.11
CA ILE A 80 -2.72 2.39 0.31
C ILE A 80 -3.78 1.31 0.47
N LEU A 81 -3.33 0.12 0.85
CA LEU A 81 -4.19 -1.03 1.10
C LEU A 81 -4.51 -1.10 2.59
N VAL A 82 -5.73 -0.72 2.94
CA VAL A 82 -6.24 -0.72 4.32
C VAL A 82 -6.89 -2.08 4.59
N SER A 83 -6.19 -2.93 5.34
CA SER A 83 -6.72 -4.22 5.74
C SER A 83 -7.73 -4.07 6.87
N LEU A 84 -8.86 -4.76 6.74
CA LEU A 84 -9.90 -4.94 7.77
C LEU A 84 -9.84 -6.37 8.36
N ASP A 85 -8.66 -7.01 8.28
CA ASP A 85 -8.42 -8.27 8.98
C ASP A 85 -8.44 -8.06 10.50
N PHE A 86 -8.74 -9.12 11.25
CA PHE A 86 -8.68 -9.06 12.70
C PHE A 86 -7.23 -8.88 13.18
N PRO A 87 -6.97 -7.99 14.17
CA PRO A 87 -5.62 -7.71 14.65
C PRO A 87 -4.85 -8.95 15.12
N GLU A 88 -5.54 -9.91 15.75
CA GLU A 88 -4.95 -11.18 16.17
C GLU A 88 -4.53 -12.10 15.02
N LYS A 89 -4.92 -11.77 13.78
CA LYS A 89 -4.53 -12.49 12.56
C LYS A 89 -3.39 -11.80 11.80
N LEU A 90 -2.90 -10.67 12.28
CA LEU A 90 -1.83 -9.90 11.64
C LEU A 90 -0.62 -10.79 11.30
N GLU A 91 -0.04 -11.43 12.31
CA GLU A 91 1.17 -12.24 12.15
C GLU A 91 0.91 -13.59 11.46
N SER A 92 -0.25 -14.20 11.73
CA SER A 92 -0.56 -15.55 11.26
C SER A 92 -1.23 -15.61 9.88
N GLN A 93 -1.78 -14.50 9.40
CA GLN A 93 -2.54 -14.48 8.16
C GLN A 93 -2.17 -13.29 7.26
N LEU A 94 -2.25 -12.04 7.72
CA LEU A 94 -2.05 -10.87 6.87
C LEU A 94 -0.60 -10.77 6.38
N ILE A 95 0.39 -10.84 7.25
CA ILE A 95 1.81 -10.77 6.87
C ILE A 95 2.23 -11.90 5.91
N PRO A 96 1.89 -13.19 6.18
CA PRO A 96 2.12 -14.26 5.22
C PRO A 96 1.45 -14.01 3.86
N PHE A 97 0.19 -13.58 3.86
CA PHE A 97 -0.53 -13.28 2.63
C PHE A 97 0.18 -12.20 1.77
N ILE A 98 0.62 -11.11 2.41
CA ILE A 98 1.35 -10.02 1.72
C ILE A 98 2.63 -10.56 1.06
N LYS A 99 3.39 -11.39 1.77
CA LYS A 99 4.63 -12.01 1.26
C LYS A 99 4.37 -12.99 0.11
N GLU A 100 3.39 -13.87 0.27
CA GLU A 100 3.04 -14.89 -0.72
C GLU A 100 2.52 -14.27 -2.04
N ASN A 101 1.80 -13.16 -1.94
CA ASN A 101 1.26 -12.45 -3.09
C ASN A 101 2.16 -11.31 -3.59
N ALA A 102 3.37 -11.16 -3.04
CA ALA A 102 4.36 -10.16 -3.42
C ALA A 102 3.78 -8.72 -3.47
N ILE A 103 2.91 -8.36 -2.52
CA ILE A 103 2.31 -7.03 -2.40
C ILE A 103 3.42 -6.02 -2.10
N GLN A 104 3.54 -4.98 -2.95
CA GLN A 104 4.53 -3.91 -2.83
C GLN A 104 3.93 -2.59 -2.37
N SER A 105 2.63 -2.40 -2.58
CA SER A 105 1.90 -1.22 -2.10
C SER A 105 1.91 -1.16 -0.59
N GLN A 106 1.77 0.05 -0.05
CA GLN A 106 1.74 0.24 1.40
C GLN A 106 0.49 -0.39 1.99
N VAL A 107 0.68 -1.34 2.92
CA VAL A 107 -0.40 -1.97 3.67
C VAL A 107 -0.41 -1.40 5.09
N VAL A 108 -1.61 -1.12 5.59
CA VAL A 108 -1.89 -0.79 6.99
C VAL A 108 -3.09 -1.61 7.46
N LEU A 109 -3.18 -1.88 8.75
CA LEU A 109 -4.33 -2.56 9.35
C LEU A 109 -5.16 -1.53 10.10
N LEU A 110 -6.46 -1.49 9.84
CA LEU A 110 -7.42 -0.68 10.59
C LEU A 110 -8.05 -1.54 11.68
N ASP A 111 -7.76 -1.18 12.93
CA ASP A 111 -8.31 -1.79 14.14
C ASP A 111 -9.10 -0.73 14.91
N ASP A 112 -10.39 -0.62 14.62
CA ASP A 112 -11.30 0.30 15.31
C ASP A 112 -12.69 -0.33 15.43
N PRO A 113 -13.12 -0.70 16.65
CA PRO A 113 -14.39 -1.39 16.87
C PRO A 113 -15.63 -0.50 16.72
N HIS A 114 -15.45 0.79 16.38
CA HIS A 114 -16.55 1.76 16.27
C HIS A 114 -16.96 1.98 14.81
N GLU A 115 -17.21 0.88 14.05
CA GLU A 115 -17.51 0.94 12.62
C GLU A 115 -18.64 1.91 12.29
N ASN A 116 -19.68 1.96 13.10
CA ASN A 116 -20.81 2.88 12.92
C ASN A 116 -20.42 4.36 13.00
N GLU A 117 -19.28 4.67 13.60
CA GLU A 117 -18.79 6.04 13.75
C GLU A 117 -17.82 6.43 12.63
N TRP A 118 -16.93 5.52 12.24
CA TRP A 118 -15.90 5.84 11.26
C TRP A 118 -16.28 5.54 9.81
N ILE A 119 -17.12 4.52 9.52
CA ILE A 119 -17.57 4.23 8.15
C ILE A 119 -18.18 5.47 7.48
N PRO A 120 -19.13 6.20 8.13
CA PRO A 120 -19.71 7.41 7.54
C PRO A 120 -18.71 8.57 7.36
N LYS A 121 -17.57 8.56 8.10
CA LYS A 121 -16.51 9.56 7.93
C LYS A 121 -15.65 9.28 6.68
N VAL A 122 -15.51 7.99 6.29
CA VAL A 122 -14.90 7.62 5.02
C VAL A 122 -15.79 8.09 3.88
N ASP A 123 -17.05 7.66 3.85
CA ASP A 123 -18.08 8.15 2.96
C ASP A 123 -19.47 7.85 3.54
N SER A 124 -20.36 8.83 3.49
CA SER A 124 -21.70 8.71 4.07
C SER A 124 -22.61 7.70 3.36
N THR A 125 -22.21 7.26 2.16
CA THR A 125 -22.94 6.26 1.37
C THR A 125 -22.40 4.84 1.56
N TRP A 126 -21.27 4.69 2.25
CA TRP A 126 -20.66 3.37 2.46
C TRP A 126 -21.50 2.51 3.41
N SER A 127 -21.90 1.33 2.94
CA SER A 127 -22.64 0.36 3.78
C SER A 127 -21.72 -0.44 4.74
N GLY A 128 -20.40 -0.31 4.58
CA GLY A 128 -19.40 -1.13 5.27
C GLY A 128 -18.98 -2.38 4.49
N ALA A 129 -19.56 -2.63 3.31
CA ALA A 129 -19.15 -3.78 2.50
C ALA A 129 -17.80 -3.52 1.81
N ILE A 130 -17.03 -4.61 1.61
CA ILE A 130 -15.75 -4.60 0.89
C ILE A 130 -15.81 -5.55 -0.32
N PRO A 131 -15.05 -5.22 -1.39
CA PRO A 131 -14.07 -4.14 -1.49
C PRO A 131 -14.71 -2.77 -1.60
N ALA A 132 -14.00 -1.77 -1.05
CA ALA A 132 -14.36 -0.37 -1.19
C ALA A 132 -13.10 0.47 -1.50
N THR A 133 -13.24 1.49 -2.34
CA THR A 133 -12.11 2.32 -2.76
C THR A 133 -12.44 3.79 -2.64
N LEU A 134 -11.54 4.54 -2.00
CA LEU A 134 -11.58 5.98 -1.89
C LEU A 134 -10.40 6.59 -2.65
N ILE A 135 -10.67 7.48 -3.62
CA ILE A 135 -9.63 8.22 -4.34
C ILE A 135 -9.66 9.67 -3.88
N ILE A 136 -8.49 10.20 -3.44
CA ILE A 136 -8.36 11.53 -2.83
C ILE A 136 -7.24 12.31 -3.52
N LYS A 137 -7.51 13.58 -3.88
CA LYS A 137 -6.50 14.57 -4.26
C LYS A 137 -6.93 15.95 -3.76
N GLY A 138 -6.23 16.44 -2.73
CA GLY A 138 -6.63 17.69 -2.06
C GLY A 138 -8.06 17.63 -1.52
N ALA A 139 -8.91 18.57 -1.93
CA ALA A 139 -10.32 18.58 -1.54
C ALA A 139 -11.22 17.65 -2.37
N LYS A 140 -10.72 17.13 -3.49
CA LYS A 140 -11.49 16.22 -4.33
C LYS A 140 -11.37 14.80 -3.79
N ARG A 141 -12.53 14.15 -3.60
CA ARG A 141 -12.62 12.74 -3.21
C ARG A 141 -13.79 12.08 -3.92
N ILE A 142 -13.59 10.82 -4.30
CA ILE A 142 -14.63 9.97 -4.89
C ILE A 142 -14.55 8.61 -4.22
N PHE A 143 -15.70 8.06 -3.87
CA PHE A 143 -15.83 6.76 -3.20
C PHE A 143 -16.56 5.75 -4.07
N TYR A 144 -16.15 4.49 -3.97
CA TYR A 144 -16.74 3.36 -4.69
C TYR A 144 -16.87 2.16 -3.74
N GLU A 145 -18.08 1.64 -3.61
CA GLU A 145 -18.35 0.37 -2.93
C GLU A 145 -18.60 -0.70 -4.01
N LYS A 146 -17.53 -1.12 -4.67
CA LYS A 146 -17.54 -2.15 -5.71
C LYS A 146 -16.16 -2.73 -5.96
N SER A 147 -16.11 -3.92 -6.59
CA SER A 147 -14.86 -4.38 -7.20
C SER A 147 -14.59 -3.62 -8.51
N PHE A 148 -13.30 -3.41 -8.79
CA PHE A 148 -12.81 -2.84 -10.03
C PHE A 148 -12.29 -3.92 -10.99
N THR A 149 -12.43 -3.70 -12.30
CA THR A 149 -11.52 -4.24 -13.29
C THR A 149 -10.28 -3.33 -13.38
N GLN A 150 -9.23 -3.79 -14.06
CA GLN A 150 -8.03 -2.96 -14.24
C GLN A 150 -8.36 -1.68 -15.03
N GLU A 151 -9.15 -1.80 -16.12
CA GLU A 151 -9.54 -0.69 -16.97
C GLU A 151 -10.36 0.36 -16.20
N GLU A 152 -11.37 -0.10 -15.44
CA GLU A 152 -12.19 0.81 -14.64
C GLU A 152 -11.36 1.57 -13.60
N LEU A 153 -10.44 0.89 -12.89
CA LEU A 153 -9.57 1.52 -11.90
C LEU A 153 -8.67 2.58 -12.55
N GLU A 154 -8.07 2.26 -13.69
CA GLU A 154 -7.20 3.18 -14.41
C GLU A 154 -7.98 4.41 -14.94
N GLU A 155 -9.19 4.22 -15.44
CA GLU A 155 -10.06 5.34 -15.86
C GLU A 155 -10.35 6.30 -14.71
N GLU A 156 -10.66 5.78 -13.52
CA GLU A 156 -10.91 6.63 -12.36
C GLU A 156 -9.64 7.36 -11.90
N ILE A 157 -8.48 6.70 -11.88
CA ILE A 157 -7.19 7.33 -11.53
C ILE A 157 -6.84 8.46 -12.48
N VAL A 158 -7.07 8.29 -13.79
CA VAL A 158 -6.74 9.31 -14.80
C VAL A 158 -7.56 10.58 -14.60
N LYS A 159 -8.80 10.52 -14.11
CA LYS A 159 -9.62 11.70 -13.77
C LYS A 159 -9.01 12.60 -12.70
N PHE A 160 -8.06 12.07 -11.91
CA PHE A 160 -7.34 12.79 -10.87
C PHE A 160 -5.93 13.25 -11.30
N LYS A 161 -5.42 12.79 -12.45
CA LYS A 161 -4.09 13.19 -12.95
C LYS A 161 -4.03 14.64 -13.43
N ASN A 162 -5.15 15.19 -13.89
CA ASN A 162 -5.23 16.48 -14.55
C ASN A 162 -5.71 17.61 -13.63
N ILE A 163 -5.52 17.45 -12.31
CA ILE A 163 -5.94 18.42 -11.30
C ILE A 163 -4.74 18.93 -10.52
#